data_8690dd8bfe6123a34b2233f5547414b6
#
_entry.id   8690dd8bfe6123a34b2233f5547414b6
#
_cell.length_a   1.000
_cell.length_b   1.000
_cell.length_c   1.000
_cell.angle_alpha   90.00
_cell.angle_beta   90.00
_cell.angle_gamma   90.00
#
_symmetry.space_group_name_H-M   'P 1'
#
loop_
_entity.id
_entity.type
_entity.pdbx_description
1 polymer ?
#
loop_
_entity_poly.entity_id
_entity_poly.type
_entity_poly.pdbx_seq_one_letter_code
_entity_poly.pdbx_strand_id
1 'polypeptide(L)'
;MKQHTALIAGASGLVGGECLRRLLASAAYSTVTIVTRRSLGDAARHPKVREIVVDFARLDSVKAELRADHVFCALGTTIRKAGSQAKFRQVDFEYPRHLAQLTRANGARHFSLVSALGASSNSGVFYSRVKGELEDALRAMGWPSLCLLRPSVIAGERQESRPLERVGEWLLRFGPSTYRPVAA
;
A
#
# COMPACT_ATOMS: atom_id res chain seq x y z
N MET A 1 -20.88 0.79 19.30
CA MET A 1 -19.53 1.31 19.01
C MET A 1 -19.59 2.10 17.71
N LYS A 2 -18.92 3.26 17.62
CA LYS A 2 -18.86 4.05 16.37
C LYS A 2 -18.07 3.27 15.32
N GLN A 3 -18.68 2.97 14.19
CA GLN A 3 -18.00 2.35 13.07
C GLN A 3 -17.18 3.38 12.30
N HIS A 4 -16.05 2.95 11.72
CA HIS A 4 -15.19 3.77 10.89
C HIS A 4 -15.41 3.49 9.41
N THR A 5 -14.93 4.39 8.59
CA THR A 5 -14.80 4.20 7.15
C THR A 5 -13.35 3.94 6.78
N ALA A 6 -13.10 3.02 5.87
CA ALA A 6 -11.76 2.70 5.36
C ALA A 6 -11.63 3.09 3.89
N LEU A 7 -10.43 3.46 3.48
CA LEU A 7 -10.02 3.57 2.07
C LEU A 7 -8.79 2.71 1.85
N ILE A 8 -8.79 1.91 0.78
CA ILE A 8 -7.66 1.07 0.42
C ILE A 8 -7.23 1.31 -1.03
N ALA A 9 -5.92 1.50 -1.22
CA ALA A 9 -5.28 1.53 -2.54
C ALA A 9 -4.28 0.36 -2.66
N GLY A 10 -4.30 -0.33 -3.81
CA GLY A 10 -3.46 -1.51 -4.04
C GLY A 10 -4.12 -2.84 -3.65
N ALA A 11 -5.45 -2.87 -3.52
CA ALA A 11 -6.23 -4.06 -3.15
C ALA A 11 -6.12 -5.24 -4.15
N SER A 12 -5.67 -5.00 -5.38
CA SER A 12 -5.37 -6.07 -6.35
C SER A 12 -4.04 -6.81 -6.10
N GLY A 13 -3.21 -6.32 -5.17
CA GLY A 13 -1.96 -6.95 -4.78
C GLY A 13 -2.15 -7.96 -3.65
N LEU A 14 -1.12 -8.78 -3.38
CA LEU A 14 -1.14 -9.81 -2.34
C LEU A 14 -1.50 -9.24 -0.96
N VAL A 15 -0.73 -8.26 -0.48
CA VAL A 15 -0.95 -7.63 0.84
C VAL A 15 -2.24 -6.82 0.86
N GLY A 16 -2.51 -6.05 -0.20
CA GLY A 16 -3.72 -5.23 -0.29
C GLY A 16 -4.99 -6.08 -0.37
N GLY A 17 -4.97 -7.22 -1.07
CA GLY A 17 -6.10 -8.16 -1.14
C GLY A 17 -6.42 -8.77 0.23
N GLU A 18 -5.40 -9.21 0.98
CA GLU A 18 -5.58 -9.71 2.34
C GLU A 18 -6.07 -8.61 3.31
N CYS A 19 -5.53 -7.40 3.18
CA CYS A 19 -6.01 -6.25 3.93
C CYS A 19 -7.49 -5.97 3.64
N LEU A 20 -7.89 -5.94 2.36
CA LEU A 20 -9.29 -5.77 1.96
C LEU A 20 -10.17 -6.85 2.58
N ARG A 21 -9.80 -8.13 2.49
CA ARG A 21 -10.56 -9.25 3.07
C ARG A 21 -10.79 -9.04 4.58
N ARG A 22 -9.76 -8.62 5.32
CA ARG A 22 -9.86 -8.34 6.77
C ARG A 22 -10.73 -7.12 7.08
N LEU A 23 -10.64 -6.06 6.29
CA LEU A 23 -11.48 -4.88 6.44
C LEU A 23 -12.96 -5.21 6.24
N LEU A 24 -13.29 -6.03 5.25
CA LEU A 24 -14.67 -6.45 4.96
C LEU A 24 -15.24 -7.35 6.06
N ALA A 25 -14.43 -8.24 6.63
CA ALA A 25 -14.82 -9.11 7.74
C ALA A 25 -14.97 -8.36 9.08
N SER A 26 -14.35 -7.19 9.23
CA SER A 26 -14.35 -6.46 10.49
C SER A 26 -15.64 -5.69 10.72
N ALA A 27 -16.24 -5.84 11.89
CA ALA A 27 -17.40 -5.06 12.34
C ALA A 27 -17.04 -3.58 12.64
N ALA A 28 -15.75 -3.27 12.78
CA ALA A 28 -15.28 -1.91 13.04
C ALA A 28 -15.45 -0.97 11.84
N TYR A 29 -15.62 -1.53 10.64
CA TYR A 29 -15.78 -0.75 9.41
C TYR A 29 -17.17 -0.93 8.82
N SER A 30 -17.86 0.20 8.58
CA SER A 30 -19.15 0.24 7.88
C SER A 30 -18.99 0.28 6.36
N THR A 31 -17.95 0.95 5.89
CA THR A 31 -17.70 1.15 4.45
C THR A 31 -16.21 1.02 4.16
N VAL A 32 -15.88 0.38 3.05
CA VAL A 32 -14.51 0.24 2.52
C VAL A 32 -14.47 0.78 1.10
N THR A 33 -13.87 1.94 0.93
CA THR A 33 -13.64 2.53 -0.41
C THR A 33 -12.38 1.92 -1.03
N ILE A 34 -12.53 1.29 -2.18
CA ILE A 34 -11.40 0.76 -2.96
C ILE A 34 -11.03 1.76 -4.03
N VAL A 35 -9.76 2.23 -4.05
CA VAL A 35 -9.23 3.06 -5.13
C VAL A 35 -8.35 2.19 -6.02
N THR A 36 -8.72 2.05 -7.27
CA THR A 36 -8.10 1.11 -8.21
C THR A 36 -8.07 1.63 -9.63
N ARG A 37 -7.15 1.11 -10.47
CA ARG A 37 -7.10 1.45 -11.90
C ARG A 37 -8.06 0.62 -12.76
N ARG A 38 -8.50 -0.50 -12.27
CA ARG A 38 -9.42 -1.44 -12.94
C ARG A 38 -10.31 -2.06 -11.88
N SER A 39 -11.57 -2.28 -12.22
CA SER A 39 -12.50 -2.92 -11.29
C SER A 39 -11.98 -4.25 -10.78
N LEU A 40 -12.24 -4.53 -9.51
CA LEU A 40 -11.92 -5.80 -8.85
C LEU A 40 -13.05 -6.84 -9.00
N GLY A 41 -14.02 -6.60 -9.87
CA GLY A 41 -15.07 -7.56 -10.20
C GLY A 41 -15.91 -7.94 -8.98
N ASP A 42 -15.90 -9.23 -8.61
CA ASP A 42 -16.76 -9.74 -7.53
C ASP A 42 -16.45 -9.09 -6.15
N ALA A 43 -15.20 -8.74 -5.89
CA ALA A 43 -14.85 -8.04 -4.64
C ALA A 43 -15.54 -6.67 -4.53
N ALA A 44 -15.82 -6.01 -5.67
CA ALA A 44 -16.53 -4.73 -5.72
C ALA A 44 -18.03 -4.85 -5.41
N ARG A 45 -18.60 -6.06 -5.49
CA ARG A 45 -20.03 -6.32 -5.22
C ARG A 45 -20.37 -6.48 -3.73
N HIS A 46 -19.36 -6.54 -2.87
CA HIS A 46 -19.61 -6.68 -1.42
C HIS A 46 -20.36 -5.45 -0.88
N PRO A 47 -21.41 -5.61 -0.04
CA PRO A 47 -22.29 -4.50 0.41
C PRO A 47 -21.56 -3.37 1.15
N LYS A 48 -20.40 -3.63 1.75
CA LYS A 48 -19.58 -2.58 2.39
C LYS A 48 -18.68 -1.86 1.39
N VAL A 49 -18.55 -2.33 0.14
CA VAL A 49 -17.58 -1.79 -0.81
C VAL A 49 -18.17 -0.62 -1.59
N ARG A 50 -17.38 0.43 -1.70
CA ARG A 50 -17.49 1.48 -2.70
C ARG A 50 -16.24 1.45 -3.56
N GLU A 51 -16.37 1.24 -4.86
CA GLU A 51 -15.23 1.22 -5.78
C GLU A 51 -15.10 2.55 -6.52
N ILE A 52 -13.88 3.08 -6.55
CA ILE A 52 -13.47 4.25 -7.35
C ILE A 52 -12.44 3.77 -8.36
N VAL A 53 -12.83 3.68 -9.61
CA VAL A 53 -11.92 3.32 -10.71
C VAL A 53 -11.33 4.60 -11.30
N VAL A 54 -10.03 4.80 -11.11
CA VAL A 54 -9.32 6.02 -11.53
C VAL A 54 -7.87 5.73 -11.84
N ASP A 55 -7.29 6.47 -12.79
CA ASP A 55 -5.84 6.53 -12.97
C ASP A 55 -5.23 7.32 -11.79
N PHE A 56 -4.24 6.75 -11.10
CA PHE A 56 -3.57 7.42 -9.98
C PHE A 56 -2.84 8.71 -10.38
N ALA A 57 -2.54 8.90 -11.67
CA ALA A 57 -2.07 10.18 -12.18
C ALA A 57 -3.16 11.29 -12.19
N ARG A 58 -4.43 10.92 -12.02
CA ARG A 58 -5.59 11.80 -12.08
C ARG A 58 -6.43 11.78 -10.81
N LEU A 59 -5.84 11.49 -9.64
CA LEU A 59 -6.55 11.41 -8.35
C LEU A 59 -7.31 12.70 -8.01
N ASP A 60 -6.87 13.85 -8.48
CA ASP A 60 -7.57 15.12 -8.29
C ASP A 60 -8.98 15.11 -8.89
N SER A 61 -9.23 14.34 -9.95
CA SER A 61 -10.57 14.25 -10.57
C SER A 61 -11.62 13.63 -9.66
N VAL A 62 -11.18 12.85 -8.67
CA VAL A 62 -12.04 12.17 -7.68
C VAL A 62 -11.76 12.62 -6.24
N LYS A 63 -11.04 13.73 -6.06
CA LYS A 63 -10.59 14.19 -4.74
C LYS A 63 -11.72 14.30 -3.69
N ALA A 64 -12.89 14.75 -4.09
CA ALA A 64 -14.03 14.88 -3.20
C ALA A 64 -14.55 13.53 -2.67
N GLU A 65 -14.25 12.44 -3.37
CA GLU A 65 -14.67 11.09 -3.07
C GLU A 65 -13.67 10.33 -2.18
N LEU A 66 -12.42 10.82 -2.08
CA LEU A 66 -11.35 10.21 -1.30
C LEU A 66 -11.49 10.54 0.19
N ARG A 67 -12.64 10.17 0.78
CA ARG A 67 -12.97 10.40 2.19
C ARG A 67 -13.01 9.09 2.94
N ALA A 68 -12.26 9.02 4.05
CA ALA A 68 -12.30 7.91 5.00
C ALA A 68 -11.68 8.33 6.33
N ASP A 69 -12.01 7.62 7.42
CA ASP A 69 -11.32 7.79 8.70
C ASP A 69 -9.90 7.19 8.65
N HIS A 70 -9.78 6.01 8.03
CA HIS A 70 -8.54 5.23 7.95
C HIS A 70 -8.18 4.91 6.50
N VAL A 71 -6.92 5.13 6.14
CA VAL A 71 -6.38 4.89 4.80
C VAL A 71 -5.31 3.82 4.84
N PHE A 72 -5.42 2.84 3.94
CA PHE A 72 -4.50 1.72 3.79
C PHE A 72 -3.88 1.77 2.38
N CYS A 73 -2.58 1.96 2.31
CA CYS A 73 -1.85 2.05 1.05
C CYS A 73 -0.90 0.87 0.89
N ALA A 74 -1.27 -0.05 0.02
CA ALA A 74 -0.45 -1.18 -0.43
C ALA A 74 -0.03 -1.03 -1.90
N LEU A 75 0.04 0.21 -2.39
CA LEU A 75 0.58 0.49 -3.73
C LEU A 75 2.07 0.17 -3.77
N GLY A 76 2.48 -0.44 -4.84
CA GLY A 76 3.88 -0.74 -5.09
C GLY A 76 4.06 -1.54 -6.36
N THR A 77 5.27 -1.44 -6.91
CA THR A 77 5.69 -2.20 -8.09
C THR A 77 7.13 -2.69 -7.92
N THR A 78 7.70 -3.33 -8.92
CA THR A 78 9.12 -3.59 -9.01
C THR A 78 9.73 -2.75 -10.11
N ILE A 79 11.04 -2.46 -10.04
CA ILE A 79 11.76 -1.73 -11.10
C ILE A 79 11.57 -2.44 -12.44
N ARG A 80 11.64 -3.79 -12.46
CA ARG A 80 11.41 -4.61 -13.66
C ARG A 80 9.98 -4.42 -14.22
N LYS A 81 8.95 -4.44 -13.37
CA LYS A 81 7.54 -4.26 -13.80
C LYS A 81 7.24 -2.82 -14.22
N ALA A 82 7.87 -1.86 -13.58
CA ALA A 82 7.75 -0.44 -13.92
C ALA A 82 8.46 -0.12 -15.25
N GLY A 83 9.52 -0.87 -15.60
CA GLY A 83 10.30 -0.68 -16.82
C GLY A 83 11.33 0.45 -16.76
N SER A 84 11.23 1.35 -15.78
CA SER A 84 12.21 2.42 -15.54
C SER A 84 12.17 2.91 -14.09
N GLN A 85 13.27 3.56 -13.66
CA GLN A 85 13.33 4.20 -12.34
C GLN A 85 12.29 5.32 -12.18
N ALA A 86 12.06 6.10 -13.22
CA ALA A 86 11.06 7.17 -13.21
C ALA A 86 9.64 6.62 -12.98
N LYS A 87 9.25 5.58 -13.71
CA LYS A 87 7.95 4.92 -13.52
C LYS A 87 7.84 4.21 -12.17
N PHE A 88 8.95 3.62 -11.67
CA PHE A 88 8.99 3.06 -10.33
C PHE A 88 8.70 4.16 -9.30
N ARG A 89 9.41 5.30 -9.36
CA ARG A 89 9.22 6.43 -8.47
C ARG A 89 7.77 6.95 -8.53
N GLN A 90 7.20 7.03 -9.70
CA GLN A 90 5.81 7.44 -9.88
C GLN A 90 4.84 6.55 -9.09
N VAL A 91 4.98 5.22 -9.17
CA VAL A 91 4.08 4.27 -8.52
C VAL A 91 4.39 4.12 -7.01
N ASP A 92 5.67 4.11 -6.63
CA ASP A 92 6.10 3.81 -5.27
C ASP A 92 6.38 5.04 -4.40
N PHE A 93 6.32 6.26 -4.98
CA PHE A 93 6.45 7.51 -4.24
C PHE A 93 5.33 8.51 -4.57
N GLU A 94 5.18 8.91 -5.87
CA GLU A 94 4.28 10.03 -6.21
C GLU A 94 2.81 9.69 -5.90
N TYR A 95 2.33 8.54 -6.35
CA TYR A 95 0.93 8.14 -6.16
C TYR A 95 0.56 7.95 -4.68
N PRO A 96 1.34 7.21 -3.85
CA PRO A 96 1.05 7.09 -2.42
C PRO A 96 1.11 8.44 -1.70
N ARG A 97 2.08 9.29 -2.03
CA ARG A 97 2.21 10.63 -1.45
C ARG A 97 1.00 11.50 -1.77
N HIS A 98 0.57 11.53 -3.04
CA HIS A 98 -0.56 12.32 -3.48
C HIS A 98 -1.87 11.81 -2.85
N LEU A 99 -2.08 10.50 -2.83
CA LEU A 99 -3.22 9.89 -2.14
C LEU A 99 -3.26 10.32 -0.66
N ALA A 100 -2.11 10.27 0.02
CA ALA A 100 -2.00 10.68 1.41
C ALA A 100 -2.35 12.15 1.61
N GLN A 101 -1.87 13.04 0.75
CA GLN A 101 -2.19 14.47 0.78
C GLN A 101 -3.71 14.71 0.64
N LEU A 102 -4.35 14.11 -0.36
CA LEU A 102 -5.77 14.30 -0.63
C LEU A 102 -6.65 13.73 0.50
N THR A 103 -6.34 12.53 0.96
CA THR A 103 -7.12 11.90 2.04
C THR A 103 -6.92 12.62 3.38
N ARG A 104 -5.71 13.11 3.68
CA ARG A 104 -5.44 13.94 4.86
C ARG A 104 -6.21 15.25 4.83
N ALA A 105 -6.22 15.94 3.68
CA ALA A 105 -7.00 17.16 3.48
C ALA A 105 -8.51 16.92 3.63
N ASN A 106 -8.99 15.73 3.28
CA ASN A 106 -10.39 15.30 3.43
C ASN A 106 -10.73 14.80 4.84
N GLY A 107 -9.81 14.93 5.82
CA GLY A 107 -10.09 14.64 7.23
C GLY A 107 -9.71 13.25 7.69
N ALA A 108 -9.01 12.44 6.89
CA ALA A 108 -8.51 11.14 7.34
C ALA A 108 -7.54 11.31 8.52
N ARG A 109 -7.66 10.43 9.52
CA ARG A 109 -6.91 10.50 10.78
C ARG A 109 -5.82 9.43 10.90
N HIS A 110 -5.94 8.36 10.12
CA HIS A 110 -4.97 7.26 10.11
C HIS A 110 -4.52 6.96 8.69
N PHE A 111 -3.19 6.75 8.52
CA PHE A 111 -2.60 6.27 7.27
C PHE A 111 -1.66 5.11 7.55
N SER A 112 -1.92 3.97 6.91
CA SER A 112 -1.02 2.80 6.90
C SER A 112 -0.36 2.66 5.53
N LEU A 113 0.97 2.57 5.52
CA LEU A 113 1.76 2.31 4.31
C LEU A 113 2.45 0.95 4.37
N VAL A 114 2.33 0.16 3.33
CA VAL A 114 3.23 -0.98 3.10
C VAL A 114 4.50 -0.48 2.43
N SER A 115 5.54 -0.34 3.25
CA SER A 115 6.89 0.07 2.85
C SER A 115 7.79 -1.16 2.60
N ALA A 116 9.05 -1.12 2.98
CA ALA A 116 9.98 -2.24 2.86
C ALA A 116 11.04 -2.20 3.97
N LEU A 117 11.54 -3.39 4.34
CA LEU A 117 12.74 -3.48 5.18
C LEU A 117 13.92 -2.77 4.50
N GLY A 118 14.68 -2.01 5.26
CA GLY A 118 15.81 -1.21 4.74
C GLY A 118 15.39 0.07 4.01
N ALA A 119 14.12 0.50 4.10
CA ALA A 119 13.69 1.80 3.61
C ALA A 119 14.42 2.93 4.36
N SER A 120 15.14 3.77 3.61
CA SER A 120 15.91 4.91 4.15
C SER A 120 16.18 5.91 3.03
N SER A 121 15.86 7.18 3.24
CA SER A 121 16.12 8.26 2.28
C SER A 121 17.62 8.46 1.98
N ASN A 122 18.49 8.02 2.90
CA ASN A 122 19.94 8.07 2.75
C ASN A 122 20.54 6.81 2.09
N SER A 123 19.71 5.84 1.67
CA SER A 123 20.20 4.60 1.08
C SER A 123 20.85 4.83 -0.28
N GLY A 124 22.01 4.21 -0.53
CA GLY A 124 22.62 4.12 -1.85
C GLY A 124 21.82 3.27 -2.83
N VAL A 125 20.98 2.35 -2.32
CA VAL A 125 20.10 1.50 -3.13
C VAL A 125 18.87 2.28 -3.53
N PHE A 126 18.66 2.48 -4.82
CA PHE A 126 17.55 3.29 -5.37
C PHE A 126 16.17 2.88 -4.83
N TYR A 127 15.86 1.59 -4.77
CA TYR A 127 14.60 1.06 -4.24
C TYR A 127 14.37 1.51 -2.78
N SER A 128 15.35 1.25 -1.92
CA SER A 128 15.28 1.59 -0.49
C SER A 128 15.22 3.09 -0.26
N ARG A 129 15.92 3.86 -1.10
CA ARG A 129 15.89 5.33 -1.03
C ARG A 129 14.50 5.87 -1.36
N VAL A 130 13.86 5.43 -2.45
CA VAL A 130 12.51 5.87 -2.83
C VAL A 130 11.49 5.53 -1.74
N LYS A 131 11.59 4.33 -1.15
CA LYS A 131 10.71 3.94 -0.03
C LYS A 131 10.94 4.81 1.20
N GLY A 132 12.20 5.10 1.54
CA GLY A 132 12.56 5.98 2.66
C GLY A 132 12.06 7.43 2.45
N GLU A 133 12.26 7.97 1.26
CA GLU A 133 11.76 9.31 0.91
C GLU A 133 10.23 9.41 1.06
N LEU A 134 9.49 8.36 0.67
CA LEU A 134 8.04 8.32 0.88
C LEU A 134 7.68 8.32 2.38
N GLU A 135 8.37 7.52 3.18
CA GLU A 135 8.14 7.49 4.62
C GLU A 135 8.39 8.85 5.27
N ASP A 136 9.47 9.54 4.87
CA ASP A 136 9.81 10.87 5.38
C ASP A 136 8.77 11.92 4.95
N ALA A 137 8.30 11.85 3.69
CA ALA A 137 7.22 12.70 3.20
C ALA A 137 5.90 12.49 4.00
N LEU A 138 5.55 11.24 4.32
CA LEU A 138 4.36 10.93 5.11
C LEU A 138 4.48 11.40 6.57
N ARG A 139 5.67 11.27 7.19
CA ARG A 139 5.94 11.82 8.55
C ARG A 139 5.76 13.32 8.58
N ALA A 140 6.24 14.02 7.54
CA ALA A 140 6.14 15.48 7.44
C ALA A 140 4.68 15.98 7.27
N MET A 141 3.74 15.13 6.89
CA MET A 141 2.32 15.51 6.74
C MET A 141 1.57 15.65 8.08
N GLY A 142 2.18 15.32 9.21
CA GLY A 142 1.57 15.47 10.54
C GLY A 142 0.30 14.63 10.74
N TRP A 143 0.31 13.37 10.35
CA TRP A 143 -0.78 12.44 10.58
C TRP A 143 -1.04 12.23 12.08
N PRO A 144 -2.31 12.29 12.58
CA PRO A 144 -2.62 11.92 13.97
C PRO A 144 -2.20 10.48 14.28
N SER A 145 -2.28 9.58 13.29
CA SER A 145 -1.82 8.20 13.37
C SER A 145 -1.20 7.79 12.05
N LEU A 146 0.08 7.38 12.07
CA LEU A 146 0.82 6.89 10.91
C LEU A 146 1.43 5.53 11.22
N CYS A 147 1.13 4.52 10.40
CA CYS A 147 1.71 3.19 10.50
C CYS A 147 2.55 2.88 9.26
N LEU A 148 3.84 2.62 9.45
CA LEU A 148 4.78 2.27 8.40
C LEU A 148 5.17 0.80 8.55
N LEU A 149 4.58 -0.06 7.75
CA LEU A 149 4.84 -1.50 7.74
C LEU A 149 6.06 -1.77 6.85
N ARG A 150 7.12 -2.33 7.40
CA ARG A 150 8.38 -2.65 6.72
C ARG A 150 8.59 -4.17 6.64
N PRO A 151 7.83 -4.88 5.79
CA PRO A 151 8.05 -6.32 5.62
C PRO A 151 9.42 -6.59 5.02
N SER A 152 10.05 -7.71 5.41
CA SER A 152 11.31 -8.19 4.81
C SER A 152 11.04 -8.87 3.48
N VAL A 153 10.52 -10.08 3.51
CA VAL A 153 10.08 -10.86 2.35
C VAL A 153 8.63 -11.24 2.59
N ILE A 154 7.80 -11.00 1.60
CA ILE A 154 6.39 -11.38 1.66
C ILE A 154 6.25 -12.70 0.92
N ALA A 155 6.02 -13.78 1.69
CA ALA A 155 5.70 -15.09 1.14
C ALA A 155 4.20 -15.17 0.84
N GLY A 156 3.83 -15.69 -0.32
CA GLY A 156 2.44 -15.90 -0.73
C GLY A 156 2.35 -16.40 -2.17
N GLU A 157 1.22 -16.98 -2.52
CA GLU A 157 0.95 -17.40 -3.90
C GLU A 157 0.83 -16.16 -4.79
N ARG A 158 1.79 -16.00 -5.69
CA ARG A 158 1.79 -14.96 -6.73
C ARG A 158 1.84 -15.61 -8.09
N GLN A 159 1.06 -15.09 -9.02
CA GLN A 159 1.10 -15.50 -10.43
C GLN A 159 2.42 -15.14 -11.14
N GLU A 160 3.29 -14.34 -10.51
CA GLU A 160 4.57 -13.91 -11.07
C GLU A 160 5.73 -14.24 -10.13
N SER A 161 6.73 -15.00 -10.60
CA SER A 161 7.97 -15.26 -9.88
C SER A 161 8.84 -13.99 -9.80
N ARG A 162 9.30 -13.62 -8.61
CA ARG A 162 10.31 -12.58 -8.39
C ARG A 162 11.64 -13.27 -8.08
N PRO A 163 12.58 -13.40 -9.03
CA PRO A 163 13.81 -14.18 -8.83
C PRO A 163 14.68 -13.67 -7.67
N LEU A 164 14.71 -12.35 -7.42
CA LEU A 164 15.44 -11.76 -6.29
C LEU A 164 14.79 -12.05 -4.93
N GLU A 165 13.47 -12.17 -4.88
CA GLU A 165 12.75 -12.58 -3.66
C GLU A 165 13.01 -14.05 -3.33
N ARG A 166 13.13 -14.93 -4.33
CA ARG A 166 13.52 -16.34 -4.15
C ARG A 166 14.92 -16.50 -3.58
N VAL A 167 15.86 -15.64 -3.98
CA VAL A 167 17.22 -15.61 -3.38
C VAL A 167 17.13 -15.13 -1.92
N GLY A 168 16.31 -14.12 -1.62
CA GLY A 168 16.04 -13.66 -0.27
C GLY A 168 15.39 -14.74 0.60
N GLU A 169 14.38 -15.43 0.07
CA GLU A 169 13.73 -16.57 0.76
C GLU A 169 14.71 -17.71 1.01
N TRP A 170 15.59 -18.01 0.04
CA TRP A 170 16.63 -19.02 0.18
C TRP A 170 17.64 -18.64 1.28
N LEU A 171 18.13 -17.39 1.28
CA LEU A 171 19.03 -16.88 2.33
C LEU A 171 18.41 -16.90 3.72
N LEU A 172 17.11 -16.58 3.83
CA LEU A 172 16.38 -16.59 5.09
C LEU A 172 16.09 -18.01 5.60
N ARG A 173 15.98 -18.98 4.69
CA ARG A 173 15.79 -20.39 5.04
C ARG A 173 17.04 -21.05 5.61
N PHE A 174 18.23 -20.56 5.23
CA PHE A 174 19.55 -21.10 5.62
C PHE A 174 20.41 -20.11 6.40
N GLY A 175 19.94 -18.86 6.65
CA GLY A 175 20.61 -17.84 7.42
C GLY A 175 20.27 -17.87 8.93
N PRO A 176 20.90 -17.00 9.74
CA PRO A 176 20.61 -16.91 11.17
C PRO A 176 19.13 -16.61 11.42
N SER A 177 18.56 -17.18 12.48
CA SER A 177 17.12 -17.24 12.80
C SER A 177 16.40 -15.91 13.07
N THR A 178 17.06 -14.78 12.89
CA THR A 178 16.54 -13.42 13.16
C THR A 178 15.62 -12.85 12.07
N TYR A 179 15.55 -13.46 10.89
CA TYR A 179 14.74 -12.98 9.78
C TYR A 179 13.72 -14.05 9.35
N ARG A 180 12.50 -13.95 9.82
CA ARG A 180 11.40 -14.80 9.33
C ARG A 180 10.53 -14.05 8.35
N PRO A 181 10.11 -14.67 7.20
CA PRO A 181 9.14 -14.06 6.29
C PRO A 181 7.79 -13.91 6.98
N VAL A 182 7.09 -12.82 6.68
CA VAL A 182 5.70 -12.61 7.09
C VAL A 182 4.80 -13.24 6.03
N ALA A 183 3.98 -14.21 6.46
CA ALA A 183 2.93 -14.76 5.59
C ALA A 183 1.84 -13.72 5.36
N ALA A 184 1.40 -13.57 4.11
CA ALA A 184 0.31 -12.69 3.72
C ALA A 184 -1.04 -13.39 3.78
#